data_da671b4d0fde68c995a9acbf01d00ece
#
_entry.id   da671b4d0fde68c995a9acbf01d00ece
#
_cell.length_a   1.000
_cell.length_b   1.000
_cell.length_c   1.000
_cell.angle_alpha   90.00
_cell.angle_beta   90.00
_cell.angle_gamma   90.00
#
_symmetry.space_group_name_H-M   'P 1'
#
loop_
_entity.id
_entity.type
_entity.pdbx_description
1 polymer ?
#
loop_
_entity_poly.entity_id
_entity_poly.type
_entity_poly.pdbx_seq_one_letter_code
_entity_poly.pdbx_strand_id
1 'polypeptide(L)'
;MRFIRKISDQSKYRNVTLNEFNQTTSSLPVISLRHDVDGDIYGALEMAAIEHRHNIRSTYFILHTAGYYGETKKDYVKHRKELLPLLKKLQDEYQHEIGWHNDLVTLDVIYGIDSREYLLNELSWLRDNGIHVSGTAGHGSIYCHKYGYLNQYFFKEFQKQVGNFVNNEYVTVEGLKHRIRKVSLHECELEYDAYHLDNTHYFSDSSFLSDKKRWHPQYLKLETFVPGDRVIILTHPQHWNELP
;
A
#
# COMPACT_ATOMS: atom_id res chain seq x y z
N MET A 1 3.84 -20.67 0.89
CA MET A 1 4.89 -21.15 -0.03
C MET A 1 4.37 -21.71 -1.37
N ARG A 2 3.32 -22.55 -1.44
CA ARG A 2 2.83 -23.12 -2.72
C ARG A 2 2.37 -22.05 -3.74
N PHE A 3 1.73 -20.99 -3.30
CA PHE A 3 1.28 -19.88 -4.14
C PHE A 3 2.47 -19.15 -4.78
N ILE A 4 3.46 -18.72 -3.98
CA ILE A 4 4.66 -18.02 -4.43
C ILE A 4 5.39 -18.80 -5.52
N ARG A 5 5.58 -20.11 -5.33
CA ARG A 5 6.20 -20.98 -6.36
C ARG A 5 5.43 -21.03 -7.67
N LYS A 6 4.09 -20.90 -7.63
CA LYS A 6 3.29 -20.90 -8.85
C LYS A 6 3.43 -19.61 -9.64
N ILE A 7 3.40 -18.44 -8.96
CA ILE A 7 3.52 -17.14 -9.64
C ILE A 7 4.96 -16.82 -10.07
N SER A 8 5.96 -17.51 -9.52
CA SER A 8 7.36 -17.37 -9.96
C SER A 8 7.68 -18.07 -11.29
N ASP A 9 6.74 -18.82 -11.86
CA ASP A 9 6.90 -19.44 -13.18
C ASP A 9 6.83 -18.37 -14.29
N GLN A 10 7.98 -17.83 -14.64
CA GLN A 10 8.12 -16.76 -15.64
C GLN A 10 7.72 -17.18 -17.06
N SER A 11 7.51 -18.48 -17.30
CA SER A 11 6.97 -18.96 -18.57
C SER A 11 5.44 -18.77 -18.66
N LYS A 12 4.78 -18.53 -17.54
CA LYS A 12 3.32 -18.39 -17.44
C LYS A 12 2.85 -17.01 -17.00
N TYR A 13 3.65 -16.32 -16.17
CA TYR A 13 3.26 -15.04 -15.57
C TYR A 13 4.42 -14.04 -15.61
N ARG A 14 4.09 -12.78 -15.80
CA ARG A 14 5.02 -11.65 -15.62
C ARG A 14 4.78 -11.04 -14.24
N ASN A 15 5.68 -11.32 -13.28
CA ASN A 15 5.64 -10.68 -11.98
C ASN A 15 6.39 -9.34 -12.00
N VAL A 16 5.79 -8.29 -11.46
CA VAL A 16 6.32 -6.92 -11.44
C VAL A 16 5.89 -6.19 -10.17
N THR A 17 6.60 -5.12 -9.78
CA THR A 17 6.15 -4.18 -8.75
C THR A 17 4.98 -3.34 -9.27
N LEU A 18 4.28 -2.59 -8.38
CA LEU A 18 3.17 -1.74 -8.81
C LEU A 18 3.63 -0.56 -9.67
N ASN A 19 4.83 -0.03 -9.43
CA ASN A 19 5.40 1.01 -10.28
C ASN A 19 5.61 0.49 -11.71
N GLU A 20 6.22 -0.68 -11.85
CA GLU A 20 6.39 -1.32 -13.15
C GLU A 20 5.06 -1.76 -13.77
N PHE A 21 4.08 -2.16 -12.95
CA PHE A 21 2.77 -2.64 -13.39
C PHE A 21 2.08 -1.65 -14.31
N ASN A 22 2.11 -0.36 -13.97
CA ASN A 22 1.46 0.68 -14.76
C ASN A 22 2.03 0.81 -16.20
N GLN A 23 3.30 0.49 -16.39
CA GLN A 23 4.03 0.65 -17.66
C GLN A 23 4.24 -0.68 -18.40
N THR A 24 3.97 -1.82 -17.75
CA THR A 24 4.27 -3.14 -18.32
C THR A 24 3.24 -3.56 -19.36
N THR A 25 3.72 -3.85 -20.57
CA THR A 25 2.99 -4.62 -21.58
C THR A 25 3.58 -6.02 -21.66
N SER A 26 2.74 -7.05 -21.76
CA SER A 26 3.21 -8.45 -21.80
C SER A 26 2.25 -9.33 -22.58
N SER A 27 2.80 -10.34 -23.26
CA SER A 27 2.02 -11.44 -23.84
C SER A 27 1.60 -12.48 -22.81
N LEU A 28 2.01 -12.33 -21.55
CA LEU A 28 1.61 -13.17 -20.41
C LEU A 28 0.75 -12.35 -19.46
N PRO A 29 -0.08 -12.99 -18.61
CA PRO A 29 -0.74 -12.29 -17.50
C PRO A 29 0.28 -11.57 -16.62
N VAL A 30 0.00 -10.31 -16.28
CA VAL A 30 0.85 -9.50 -15.42
C VAL A 30 0.31 -9.56 -13.99
N ILE A 31 1.13 -9.98 -13.04
CA ILE A 31 0.76 -10.11 -11.63
C ILE A 31 1.64 -9.19 -10.78
N SER A 32 1.01 -8.36 -9.95
CA SER A 32 1.70 -7.60 -8.92
C SER A 32 1.20 -7.97 -7.53
N LEU A 33 2.15 -8.21 -6.62
CA LEU A 33 1.85 -8.38 -5.20
C LEU A 33 1.97 -7.02 -4.52
N ARG A 34 0.95 -6.68 -3.77
CA ARG A 34 0.88 -5.50 -2.91
C ARG A 34 0.77 -5.95 -1.45
N HIS A 35 1.62 -5.42 -0.61
CA HIS A 35 1.59 -5.67 0.83
C HIS A 35 1.39 -4.36 1.58
N ASP A 36 0.26 -4.25 2.29
CA ASP A 36 -0.01 -3.11 3.18
C ASP A 36 0.51 -3.47 4.57
N VAL A 37 1.58 -2.78 5.01
CA VAL A 37 2.28 -3.08 6.27
C VAL A 37 1.69 -2.20 7.38
N ASP A 38 0.54 -2.62 7.90
CA ASP A 38 -0.17 -1.84 8.92
C ASP A 38 0.47 -1.89 10.31
N GLY A 39 1.15 -3.00 10.65
CA GLY A 39 1.73 -3.15 11.98
C GLY A 39 2.90 -4.11 12.08
N ASP A 40 2.94 -5.16 11.27
CA ASP A 40 3.94 -6.23 11.36
C ASP A 40 5.03 -6.07 10.30
N ILE A 41 6.00 -5.20 10.58
CA ILE A 41 7.16 -4.98 9.69
C ILE A 41 8.10 -6.21 9.65
N TYR A 42 8.17 -7.00 10.71
CA TYR A 42 9.02 -8.19 10.75
C TYR A 42 8.42 -9.33 9.94
N GLY A 43 7.10 -9.54 10.02
CA GLY A 43 6.39 -10.45 9.13
C GLY A 43 6.49 -10.01 7.66
N ALA A 44 6.46 -8.70 7.38
CA ALA A 44 6.70 -8.17 6.04
C ALA A 44 8.10 -8.55 5.52
N LEU A 45 9.15 -8.44 6.36
CA LEU A 45 10.52 -8.85 5.99
C LEU A 45 10.66 -10.35 5.74
N GLU A 46 9.96 -11.18 6.52
CA GLU A 46 9.94 -12.63 6.29
C GLU A 46 9.29 -12.98 4.95
N MET A 47 8.17 -12.32 4.63
CA MET A 47 7.51 -12.45 3.32
C MET A 47 8.44 -12.01 2.19
N ALA A 48 9.05 -10.85 2.32
CA ALA A 48 9.98 -10.29 1.34
C ALA A 48 11.18 -11.22 1.08
N ALA A 49 11.75 -11.80 2.12
CA ALA A 49 12.84 -12.77 1.99
C ALA A 49 12.39 -14.05 1.24
N ILE A 50 11.15 -14.49 1.43
CA ILE A 50 10.60 -15.63 0.70
C ILE A 50 10.40 -15.28 -0.77
N GLU A 51 9.82 -14.13 -1.07
CA GLU A 51 9.56 -13.63 -2.41
C GLU A 51 10.86 -13.43 -3.20
N HIS A 52 11.84 -12.77 -2.58
CA HIS A 52 13.17 -12.58 -3.16
C HIS A 52 13.84 -13.90 -3.56
N ARG A 53 13.79 -14.95 -2.67
CA ARG A 53 14.32 -16.29 -2.98
C ARG A 53 13.64 -16.97 -4.18
N HIS A 54 12.45 -16.50 -4.55
CA HIS A 54 11.70 -16.99 -5.71
C HIS A 54 11.73 -16.03 -6.90
N ASN A 55 12.63 -15.02 -6.89
CA ASN A 55 12.75 -13.98 -7.91
C ASN A 55 11.43 -13.22 -8.16
N ILE A 56 10.64 -13.00 -7.10
CA ILE A 56 9.45 -12.19 -7.11
C ILE A 56 9.79 -10.84 -6.52
N ARG A 57 9.37 -9.77 -7.20
CA ARG A 57 9.42 -8.41 -6.68
C ARG A 57 8.00 -7.94 -6.42
N SER A 58 7.80 -7.34 -5.26
CA SER A 58 6.50 -6.89 -4.75
C SER A 58 6.60 -5.44 -4.30
N THR A 59 5.46 -4.82 -3.99
CA THR A 59 5.40 -3.47 -3.44
C THR A 59 4.92 -3.53 -2.01
N TYR A 60 5.70 -2.96 -1.09
CA TYR A 60 5.41 -2.86 0.34
C TYR A 60 5.03 -1.42 0.70
N PHE A 61 3.76 -1.18 1.03
CA PHE A 61 3.27 0.11 1.49
C PHE A 61 3.49 0.25 2.99
N ILE A 62 4.32 1.21 3.37
CA ILE A 62 4.75 1.43 4.76
C ILE A 62 3.82 2.44 5.42
N LEU A 63 3.13 2.02 6.50
CA LEU A 63 2.20 2.87 7.23
C LEU A 63 2.96 3.81 8.17
N HIS A 64 2.93 5.10 7.83
CA HIS A 64 3.66 6.14 8.56
C HIS A 64 3.10 6.42 9.97
N THR A 65 1.88 5.98 10.27
CA THR A 65 1.28 6.08 11.60
C THR A 65 1.46 4.82 12.44
N ALA A 66 2.08 3.77 11.90
CA ALA A 66 2.33 2.52 12.61
C ALA A 66 3.43 2.66 13.68
N GLY A 67 3.31 1.86 14.74
CA GLY A 67 4.27 1.89 15.85
C GLY A 67 5.70 1.51 15.47
N TYR A 68 5.92 0.74 14.41
CA TYR A 68 7.26 0.42 13.89
C TYR A 68 7.90 1.59 13.13
N TYR A 69 7.10 2.50 12.57
CA TYR A 69 7.58 3.68 11.86
C TYR A 69 8.15 4.70 12.85
N GLY A 70 7.35 5.03 13.86
CA GLY A 70 7.77 6.02 14.83
C GLY A 70 6.64 6.53 15.71
N GLU A 71 6.89 7.64 16.35
CA GLU A 71 5.93 8.40 17.14
C GLU A 71 5.72 9.77 16.48
N THR A 72 4.54 9.99 15.91
CA THR A 72 4.17 11.28 15.32
C THR A 72 3.90 12.29 16.43
N LYS A 73 4.61 13.39 16.39
CA LYS A 73 4.41 14.58 17.22
C LYS A 73 3.77 15.67 16.37
N LYS A 74 3.36 16.77 17.00
CA LYS A 74 2.72 17.87 16.29
C LYS A 74 3.56 18.42 15.14
N ASP A 75 4.88 18.56 15.35
CA ASP A 75 5.77 19.26 14.42
C ASP A 75 6.89 18.38 13.86
N TYR A 76 6.98 17.10 14.25
CA TYR A 76 8.02 16.17 13.78
C TYR A 76 7.64 14.71 14.04
N VAL A 77 8.37 13.80 13.40
CA VAL A 77 8.30 12.36 13.70
C VAL A 77 9.55 11.91 14.43
N LYS A 78 9.37 11.21 15.52
CA LYS A 78 10.46 10.50 16.20
C LYS A 78 10.51 9.07 15.64
N HIS A 79 11.27 8.89 14.57
CA HIS A 79 11.42 7.60 13.93
C HIS A 79 12.00 6.52 14.84
N ARG A 80 11.61 5.27 14.65
CA ARG A 80 12.29 4.13 15.27
C ARG A 80 13.69 3.98 14.70
N LYS A 81 14.67 3.65 15.52
CA LYS A 81 16.08 3.48 15.10
C LYS A 81 16.23 2.40 14.04
N GLU A 82 15.38 1.38 14.11
CA GLU A 82 15.39 0.22 13.24
C GLU A 82 14.73 0.50 11.89
N LEU A 83 13.97 1.58 11.73
CA LEU A 83 13.17 1.84 10.54
C LEU A 83 14.01 1.84 9.26
N LEU A 84 15.02 2.71 9.18
CA LEU A 84 15.87 2.79 7.98
C LEU A 84 16.59 1.48 7.64
N PRO A 85 17.24 0.78 8.59
CA PRO A 85 17.79 -0.55 8.32
C PRO A 85 16.77 -1.54 7.76
N LEU A 86 15.53 -1.55 8.26
CA LEU A 86 14.48 -2.45 7.80
C LEU A 86 14.00 -2.09 6.39
N LEU A 87 13.82 -0.79 6.09
CA LEU A 87 13.44 -0.32 4.76
C LEU A 87 14.54 -0.58 3.72
N LYS A 88 15.81 -0.33 4.08
CA LYS A 88 16.94 -0.67 3.20
C LYS A 88 17.03 -2.17 2.91
N LYS A 89 16.70 -3.00 3.88
CA LYS A 89 16.65 -4.44 3.68
C LYS A 89 15.57 -4.83 2.66
N LEU A 90 14.37 -4.24 2.75
CA LEU A 90 13.31 -4.44 1.76
C LEU A 90 13.73 -3.99 0.36
N GLN A 91 14.28 -2.77 0.25
CA GLN A 91 14.61 -2.15 -1.03
C GLN A 91 15.89 -2.69 -1.65
N ASP A 92 17.01 -2.68 -0.90
CA ASP A 92 18.35 -2.91 -1.45
C ASP A 92 18.73 -4.40 -1.43
N GLU A 93 18.38 -5.13 -0.34
CA GLU A 93 18.73 -6.55 -0.20
C GLU A 93 17.70 -7.43 -0.94
N TYR A 94 16.39 -7.16 -0.74
CA TYR A 94 15.34 -8.00 -1.30
C TYR A 94 14.76 -7.48 -2.61
N GLN A 95 15.16 -6.28 -3.04
CA GLN A 95 14.79 -5.68 -4.34
C GLN A 95 13.29 -5.44 -4.51
N HIS A 96 12.59 -5.15 -3.40
CA HIS A 96 11.19 -4.78 -3.42
C HIS A 96 11.00 -3.27 -3.53
N GLU A 97 9.85 -2.88 -4.06
CA GLU A 97 9.42 -1.48 -4.08
C GLU A 97 8.85 -1.08 -2.72
N ILE A 98 9.18 0.14 -2.28
CA ILE A 98 8.56 0.77 -1.11
C ILE A 98 7.54 1.80 -1.58
N GLY A 99 6.31 1.70 -1.06
CA GLY A 99 5.24 2.67 -1.23
C GLY A 99 4.86 3.36 0.08
N TRP A 100 4.17 4.49 -0.04
CA TRP A 100 3.63 5.25 1.08
C TRP A 100 2.22 4.78 1.42
N HIS A 101 2.01 4.17 2.60
CA HIS A 101 0.67 3.82 3.08
C HIS A 101 0.04 5.04 3.75
N ASN A 102 -0.95 5.63 3.06
CA ASN A 102 -1.48 6.95 3.33
C ASN A 102 -2.56 6.93 4.43
N ASP A 103 -2.30 7.55 5.57
CA ASP A 103 -3.27 7.84 6.65
C ASP A 103 -3.41 9.37 6.90
N LEU A 104 -3.20 10.18 5.85
CA LEU A 104 -3.03 11.62 5.95
C LEU A 104 -4.31 12.39 6.26
N VAL A 105 -5.47 11.95 5.73
CA VAL A 105 -6.75 12.56 6.11
C VAL A 105 -7.01 12.35 7.60
N THR A 106 -6.68 11.16 8.11
CA THR A 106 -6.78 10.86 9.55
C THR A 106 -5.87 11.78 10.38
N LEU A 107 -4.60 11.99 9.95
CA LEU A 107 -3.70 12.92 10.63
C LEU A 107 -4.27 14.34 10.69
N ASP A 108 -4.79 14.83 9.58
CA ASP A 108 -5.35 16.18 9.49
C ASP A 108 -6.61 16.34 10.37
N VAL A 109 -7.62 15.48 10.17
CA VAL A 109 -8.95 15.70 10.76
C VAL A 109 -9.11 15.16 12.18
N ILE A 110 -8.32 14.15 12.59
CA ILE A 110 -8.40 13.55 13.92
C ILE A 110 -7.31 14.11 14.84
N TYR A 111 -6.10 14.26 14.33
CA TYR A 111 -4.96 14.66 15.17
C TYR A 111 -4.56 16.13 15.01
N GLY A 112 -5.16 16.86 14.05
CA GLY A 112 -4.90 18.28 13.80
C GLY A 112 -3.48 18.58 13.33
N ILE A 113 -2.83 17.62 12.66
CA ILE A 113 -1.49 17.74 12.11
C ILE A 113 -1.59 18.27 10.68
N ASP A 114 -0.74 19.21 10.28
CA ASP A 114 -0.65 19.65 8.87
C ASP A 114 -0.11 18.51 8.01
N SER A 115 -1.02 17.72 7.46
CA SER A 115 -0.69 16.51 6.70
C SER A 115 0.09 16.79 5.42
N ARG A 116 -0.06 18.00 4.84
CA ARG A 116 0.69 18.37 3.65
C ARG A 116 2.16 18.59 3.98
N GLU A 117 2.44 19.39 4.99
CA GLU A 117 3.81 19.63 5.47
C GLU A 117 4.43 18.33 5.99
N TYR A 118 3.67 17.57 6.76
CA TYR A 118 4.08 16.25 7.25
C TYR A 118 4.53 15.34 6.11
N LEU A 119 3.69 15.15 5.08
CA LEU A 119 4.01 14.26 3.95
C LEU A 119 5.29 14.69 3.23
N LEU A 120 5.40 15.99 2.91
CA LEU A 120 6.56 16.50 2.18
C LEU A 120 7.86 16.33 2.97
N ASN A 121 7.83 16.60 4.28
CA ASN A 121 8.97 16.41 5.17
C ASN A 121 9.38 14.92 5.27
N GLU A 122 8.41 14.01 5.42
CA GLU A 122 8.68 12.58 5.55
C GLU A 122 9.21 11.98 4.24
N LEU A 123 8.63 12.34 3.09
CA LEU A 123 9.15 11.88 1.80
C LEU A 123 10.55 12.40 1.52
N SER A 124 10.84 13.68 1.85
CA SER A 124 12.19 14.23 1.76
C SER A 124 13.14 13.46 2.67
N TRP A 125 12.77 13.26 3.94
CA TRP A 125 13.60 12.51 4.89
C TRP A 125 13.89 11.08 4.42
N LEU A 126 12.91 10.36 3.88
CA LEU A 126 13.11 9.01 3.33
C LEU A 126 14.11 9.04 2.16
N ARG A 127 13.93 9.96 1.21
CA ARG A 127 14.79 10.12 0.04
C ARG A 127 16.22 10.51 0.40
N ASP A 128 16.39 11.43 1.33
CA ASP A 128 17.71 11.86 1.84
C ASP A 128 18.47 10.72 2.52
N ASN A 129 17.74 9.70 3.00
CA ASN A 129 18.30 8.48 3.57
C ASN A 129 18.39 7.32 2.55
N GLY A 130 18.14 7.58 1.28
CA GLY A 130 18.27 6.62 0.18
C GLY A 130 17.09 5.64 0.05
N ILE A 131 15.91 5.98 0.61
CA ILE A 131 14.69 5.19 0.42
C ILE A 131 13.87 5.82 -0.69
N HIS A 132 13.61 5.04 -1.75
CA HIS A 132 12.83 5.48 -2.90
C HIS A 132 11.34 5.12 -2.70
N VAL A 133 10.50 6.13 -2.69
CA VAL A 133 9.04 5.97 -2.58
C VAL A 133 8.41 6.51 -3.86
N SER A 134 7.85 5.61 -4.67
CA SER A 134 7.30 5.96 -5.99
C SER A 134 5.77 6.00 -6.02
N GLY A 135 5.09 5.32 -5.11
CA GLY A 135 3.64 5.24 -5.13
C GLY A 135 2.99 5.36 -3.76
N THR A 136 1.67 5.52 -3.75
CA THR A 136 0.87 5.58 -2.54
C THR A 136 -0.33 4.64 -2.58
N ALA A 137 -0.84 4.29 -1.39
CA ALA A 137 -2.10 3.58 -1.21
C ALA A 137 -2.78 4.04 0.09
N GLY A 138 -4.07 4.32 0.05
CA GLY A 138 -4.81 4.79 1.23
C GLY A 138 -5.01 3.68 2.26
N HIS A 139 -4.70 3.99 3.52
CA HIS A 139 -4.99 3.12 4.67
C HIS A 139 -6.47 3.20 5.07
N GLY A 140 -7.08 2.05 5.38
CA GLY A 140 -8.46 1.94 5.86
C GLY A 140 -8.54 1.99 7.39
N SER A 141 -8.34 3.15 8.00
CA SER A 141 -8.42 3.27 9.46
C SER A 141 -9.85 3.12 10.00
N ILE A 142 -9.98 2.83 11.31
CA ILE A 142 -11.27 2.80 11.98
C ILE A 142 -12.01 4.15 11.89
N TYR A 143 -11.28 5.25 11.81
CA TYR A 143 -11.84 6.60 11.67
C TYR A 143 -12.45 6.82 10.28
N CYS A 144 -11.89 6.23 9.24
CA CYS A 144 -12.48 6.23 7.90
C CYS A 144 -13.91 5.68 7.92
N HIS A 145 -14.11 4.55 8.57
CA HIS A 145 -15.44 3.94 8.72
C HIS A 145 -16.36 4.78 9.61
N LYS A 146 -15.85 5.28 10.74
CA LYS A 146 -16.63 6.06 11.71
C LYS A 146 -17.15 7.37 11.12
N TYR A 147 -16.35 8.08 10.34
CA TYR A 147 -16.65 9.42 9.85
C TYR A 147 -16.91 9.50 8.34
N GLY A 148 -16.87 8.37 7.63
CA GLY A 148 -17.26 8.26 6.23
C GLY A 148 -16.32 8.98 5.26
N TYR A 149 -14.99 8.77 5.40
CA TYR A 149 -14.00 9.30 4.49
C TYR A 149 -13.02 8.22 4.04
N LEU A 150 -12.20 8.54 3.04
CA LEU A 150 -11.09 7.72 2.58
C LEU A 150 -9.79 8.54 2.63
N ASN A 151 -8.68 7.91 3.01
CA ASN A 151 -7.38 8.58 3.02
C ASN A 151 -6.91 8.98 1.60
N GLN A 152 -7.37 8.29 0.57
CA GLN A 152 -7.16 8.68 -0.83
C GLN A 152 -7.69 10.08 -1.17
N TYR A 153 -8.68 10.60 -0.44
CA TYR A 153 -9.21 11.96 -0.63
C TYR A 153 -8.16 13.06 -0.45
N PHE A 154 -7.04 12.74 0.16
CA PHE A 154 -5.92 13.65 0.33
C PHE A 154 -5.27 14.07 -1.01
N PHE A 155 -5.29 13.19 -2.02
CA PHE A 155 -4.72 13.50 -3.33
C PHE A 155 -5.76 14.10 -4.28
N LYS A 156 -5.33 15.14 -5.06
CA LYS A 156 -6.19 15.86 -6.03
C LYS A 156 -6.65 14.95 -7.17
N GLU A 157 -5.82 13.98 -7.54
CA GLU A 157 -6.06 13.03 -8.63
C GLU A 157 -7.14 12.01 -8.27
N PHE A 158 -7.40 11.78 -6.98
CA PHE A 158 -8.45 10.88 -6.58
C PHE A 158 -9.83 11.49 -6.77
N GLN A 159 -10.48 11.10 -7.85
CA GLN A 159 -11.82 11.59 -8.23
C GLN A 159 -12.83 10.46 -8.38
N LYS A 160 -12.42 9.20 -8.15
CA LYS A 160 -13.27 8.04 -8.32
C LYS A 160 -14.28 7.94 -7.18
N GLN A 161 -15.54 7.78 -7.53
CA GLN A 161 -16.58 7.42 -6.58
C GLN A 161 -16.41 5.95 -6.19
N VAL A 162 -16.36 5.65 -4.89
CA VAL A 162 -16.26 4.29 -4.36
C VAL A 162 -17.46 4.05 -3.46
N GLY A 163 -18.43 3.25 -3.94
CA GLY A 163 -19.67 3.00 -3.20
C GLY A 163 -20.41 4.31 -2.89
N ASN A 164 -20.69 4.55 -1.60
CA ASN A 164 -21.33 5.79 -1.13
C ASN A 164 -20.34 6.92 -0.83
N PHE A 165 -19.02 6.69 -1.00
CA PHE A 165 -18.00 7.70 -0.76
C PHE A 165 -17.79 8.52 -2.02
N VAL A 166 -17.78 9.83 -1.84
CA VAL A 166 -17.50 10.82 -2.90
C VAL A 166 -16.21 11.54 -2.52
N ASN A 167 -15.40 11.89 -3.53
CA ASN A 167 -14.23 12.74 -3.30
C ASN A 167 -14.67 14.08 -2.72
N ASN A 168 -14.53 14.26 -1.43
CA ASN A 168 -14.93 15.42 -0.68
C ASN A 168 -13.74 16.33 -0.38
N GLU A 169 -13.97 17.64 -0.43
CA GLU A 169 -13.01 18.61 0.11
C GLU A 169 -13.12 18.76 1.63
N TYR A 170 -14.15 18.16 2.23
CA TYR A 170 -14.45 18.31 3.64
C TYR A 170 -14.81 16.96 4.26
N VAL A 171 -14.40 16.80 5.51
CA VAL A 171 -14.81 15.70 6.39
C VAL A 171 -15.47 16.27 7.63
N THR A 172 -16.56 15.68 8.09
CA THR A 172 -17.22 16.08 9.34
C THR A 172 -16.84 15.12 10.45
N VAL A 173 -16.17 15.62 11.49
CA VAL A 173 -15.76 14.86 12.67
C VAL A 173 -16.42 15.51 13.89
N GLU A 174 -17.22 14.75 14.63
CA GLU A 174 -17.93 15.22 15.85
C GLU A 174 -18.72 16.52 15.64
N GLY A 175 -19.34 16.68 14.46
CA GLY A 175 -20.11 17.86 14.08
C GLY A 175 -19.30 19.03 13.54
N LEU A 176 -17.98 18.97 13.58
CA LEU A 176 -17.09 20.00 13.03
C LEU A 176 -16.68 19.64 11.61
N LYS A 177 -16.76 20.62 10.71
CA LYS A 177 -16.41 20.46 9.30
C LYS A 177 -14.94 20.85 9.08
N HIS A 178 -14.12 19.86 8.70
CA HIS A 178 -12.69 20.03 8.41
C HIS A 178 -12.45 20.06 6.90
N ARG A 179 -11.68 21.00 6.43
CA ARG A 179 -11.26 21.04 5.02
C ARG A 179 -9.99 20.23 4.84
N ILE A 180 -10.00 19.28 3.89
CA ILE A 180 -8.82 18.48 3.54
C ILE A 180 -7.86 19.34 2.71
N ARG A 181 -6.60 19.42 3.13
CA ARG A 181 -5.53 20.17 2.42
C ARG A 181 -4.91 19.28 1.35
N LYS A 182 -5.60 19.16 0.22
CA LYS A 182 -5.20 18.30 -0.89
C LYS A 182 -3.89 18.72 -1.55
N VAL A 183 -3.07 17.72 -1.88
CA VAL A 183 -1.88 17.85 -2.73
C VAL A 183 -2.03 17.01 -3.99
N SER A 184 -1.21 17.26 -5.03
CA SER A 184 -1.12 16.37 -6.17
C SER A 184 -0.02 15.34 -5.95
N LEU A 185 -0.11 14.18 -6.61
CA LEU A 185 0.96 13.18 -6.63
C LEU A 185 2.26 13.82 -7.16
N HIS A 186 2.15 14.65 -8.20
CA HIS A 186 3.28 15.36 -8.78
C HIS A 186 3.99 16.30 -7.78
N GLU A 187 3.22 17.06 -6.96
CA GLU A 187 3.81 17.90 -5.89
C GLU A 187 4.62 17.10 -4.88
N CYS A 188 4.33 15.81 -4.74
CA CYS A 188 4.99 14.87 -3.82
C CYS A 188 6.04 14.00 -4.52
N GLU A 189 6.25 14.17 -5.84
CA GLU A 189 7.10 13.29 -6.65
C GLU A 189 6.69 11.82 -6.51
N LEU A 190 5.37 11.56 -6.48
CA LEU A 190 4.78 10.23 -6.52
C LEU A 190 4.23 9.96 -7.92
N GLU A 191 4.45 8.76 -8.43
CA GLU A 191 4.11 8.38 -9.81
C GLU A 191 2.70 7.81 -9.91
N TYR A 192 2.18 7.16 -8.85
CA TYR A 192 0.87 6.52 -8.87
C TYR A 192 0.20 6.45 -7.50
N ASP A 193 -1.13 6.33 -7.52
CA ASP A 193 -1.94 5.80 -6.42
C ASP A 193 -2.43 4.40 -6.80
N ALA A 194 -2.23 3.42 -5.90
CA ALA A 194 -2.52 2.01 -6.17
C ALA A 194 -3.99 1.72 -6.53
N TYR A 195 -4.92 2.58 -6.13
CA TYR A 195 -6.34 2.45 -6.48
C TYR A 195 -6.68 2.95 -7.88
N HIS A 196 -5.77 3.69 -8.54
CA HIS A 196 -5.94 4.19 -9.90
C HIS A 196 -5.25 3.33 -10.95
N LEU A 197 -4.53 2.30 -10.54
CA LEU A 197 -3.89 1.38 -11.48
C LEU A 197 -4.95 0.57 -12.24
N ASP A 198 -4.83 0.57 -13.56
CA ASP A 198 -5.72 -0.20 -14.42
C ASP A 198 -5.46 -1.70 -14.25
N ASN A 199 -6.45 -2.42 -13.77
CA ASN A 199 -6.38 -3.85 -13.53
C ASN A 199 -7.66 -4.56 -13.97
N THR A 200 -7.53 -5.82 -14.42
CA THR A 200 -8.68 -6.68 -14.78
C THR A 200 -9.17 -7.46 -13.56
N HIS A 201 -8.28 -7.75 -12.62
CA HIS A 201 -8.57 -8.52 -11.42
C HIS A 201 -7.90 -7.91 -10.20
N TYR A 202 -8.67 -7.79 -9.12
CA TYR A 202 -8.18 -7.33 -7.82
C TYR A 202 -8.62 -8.29 -6.73
N PHE A 203 -7.67 -8.81 -5.96
CA PHE A 203 -7.91 -9.72 -4.83
C PHE A 203 -7.32 -9.12 -3.56
N SER A 204 -7.99 -9.34 -2.43
CA SER A 204 -7.55 -8.80 -1.15
C SER A 204 -7.88 -9.75 0.00
N ASP A 205 -6.93 -9.93 0.91
CA ASP A 205 -7.11 -10.64 2.17
C ASP A 205 -7.92 -9.84 3.22
N SER A 206 -8.28 -8.59 2.91
CA SER A 206 -9.31 -7.84 3.65
C SER A 206 -10.73 -8.32 3.33
N SER A 207 -10.90 -9.11 2.27
CA SER A 207 -12.19 -9.69 1.89
C SER A 207 -12.45 -11.00 2.63
N PHE A 208 -13.76 -11.31 2.81
CA PHE A 208 -14.19 -12.57 3.41
C PHE A 208 -14.91 -13.44 2.37
N LEU A 209 -14.71 -14.74 2.48
CA LEU A 209 -15.46 -15.75 1.73
C LEU A 209 -16.88 -15.89 2.29
N SER A 210 -17.75 -16.58 1.55
CA SER A 210 -19.16 -16.83 1.94
C SER A 210 -19.29 -17.54 3.29
N ASP A 211 -18.29 -18.34 3.70
CA ASP A 211 -18.21 -19.03 4.98
C ASP A 211 -17.57 -18.17 6.11
N LYS A 212 -17.42 -16.86 5.88
CA LYS A 212 -16.79 -15.87 6.77
C LYS A 212 -15.30 -16.09 7.02
N LYS A 213 -14.64 -16.99 6.31
CA LYS A 213 -13.18 -17.08 6.34
C LYS A 213 -12.57 -15.94 5.53
N ARG A 214 -11.44 -15.45 6.01
CA ARG A 214 -10.66 -14.45 5.27
C ARG A 214 -10.18 -15.05 3.95
N TRP A 215 -10.28 -14.28 2.86
CA TRP A 215 -9.71 -14.68 1.60
C TRP A 215 -8.18 -14.80 1.71
N HIS A 216 -7.62 -15.79 1.03
CA HIS A 216 -6.19 -16.04 1.04
C HIS A 216 -5.71 -16.37 -0.38
N PRO A 217 -4.50 -15.95 -0.81
CA PRO A 217 -3.96 -16.21 -2.15
C PRO A 217 -3.91 -17.71 -2.56
N GLN A 218 -3.86 -18.64 -1.60
CA GLN A 218 -3.95 -20.08 -1.91
C GLN A 218 -5.25 -20.51 -2.60
N TYR A 219 -6.33 -19.72 -2.45
CA TYR A 219 -7.62 -20.00 -3.10
C TYR A 219 -7.67 -19.51 -4.54
N LEU A 220 -6.65 -18.77 -5.00
CA LEU A 220 -6.60 -18.22 -6.34
C LEU A 220 -6.30 -19.31 -7.35
N LYS A 221 -7.15 -19.39 -8.37
CA LYS A 221 -6.97 -20.29 -9.51
C LYS A 221 -6.15 -19.57 -10.59
N LEU A 222 -4.84 -19.57 -10.43
CA LEU A 222 -3.90 -18.88 -11.32
C LEU A 222 -4.04 -19.32 -12.78
N GLU A 223 -4.38 -20.58 -13.02
CA GLU A 223 -4.59 -21.17 -14.34
C GLU A 223 -5.75 -20.57 -15.13
N THR A 224 -6.60 -19.77 -14.50
CA THR A 224 -7.70 -19.07 -15.18
C THR A 224 -7.28 -17.76 -15.85
N PHE A 225 -6.10 -17.23 -15.52
CA PHE A 225 -5.61 -16.00 -16.12
C PHE A 225 -5.10 -16.23 -17.53
N VAL A 226 -5.43 -15.28 -18.40
CA VAL A 226 -5.11 -15.32 -19.83
C VAL A 226 -4.22 -14.13 -20.22
N PRO A 227 -3.53 -14.20 -21.37
CA PRO A 227 -2.80 -13.06 -21.92
C PRO A 227 -3.64 -11.78 -21.93
N GLY A 228 -3.07 -10.69 -21.42
CA GLY A 228 -3.77 -9.41 -21.27
C GLY A 228 -4.36 -9.17 -19.88
N ASP A 229 -4.48 -10.19 -19.03
CA ASP A 229 -4.91 -10.01 -17.66
C ASP A 229 -3.86 -9.23 -16.86
N ARG A 230 -4.37 -8.30 -16.05
CA ARG A 230 -3.63 -7.43 -15.15
C ARG A 230 -4.15 -7.65 -13.73
N VAL A 231 -3.37 -8.32 -12.91
CA VAL A 231 -3.81 -8.85 -11.61
C VAL A 231 -3.07 -8.18 -10.47
N ILE A 232 -3.81 -7.58 -9.54
CA ILE A 232 -3.27 -7.06 -8.29
C ILE A 232 -3.76 -7.94 -7.14
N ILE A 233 -2.83 -8.37 -6.28
CA ILE A 233 -3.12 -9.20 -5.11
C ILE A 233 -2.62 -8.45 -3.88
N LEU A 234 -3.57 -7.93 -3.10
CA LEU A 234 -3.31 -7.26 -1.83
C LEU A 234 -3.28 -8.26 -0.68
N THR A 235 -2.25 -8.17 0.14
CA THR A 235 -2.18 -8.89 1.42
C THR A 235 -1.59 -8.00 2.52
N HIS A 236 -1.90 -8.36 3.77
CA HIS A 236 -1.40 -7.70 4.96
C HIS A 236 -0.52 -8.69 5.74
N PRO A 237 0.75 -8.41 6.01
CA PRO A 237 1.66 -9.34 6.71
C PRO A 237 1.09 -9.88 8.01
N GLN A 238 0.41 -9.06 8.81
CA GLN A 238 -0.22 -9.47 10.07
C GLN A 238 -1.28 -10.57 9.92
N HIS A 239 -1.91 -10.70 8.75
CA HIS A 239 -2.91 -11.75 8.51
C HIS A 239 -2.29 -13.13 8.25
N TRP A 240 -0.98 -13.20 8.04
CA TRP A 240 -0.30 -14.45 7.67
C TRP A 240 0.26 -15.18 8.89
N ASN A 241 0.41 -14.50 10.01
CA ASN A 241 0.82 -15.09 11.29
C ASN A 241 -0.29 -15.94 11.94
N GLU A 242 -1.52 -15.85 11.44
CA GLU A 242 -2.70 -16.56 11.94
C GLU A 242 -2.98 -17.88 11.17
N LEU A 243 -2.13 -18.25 10.22
CA LEU A 243 -2.33 -19.47 9.44
C LEU A 243 -1.72 -20.67 10.15
N PRO A 244 -2.48 -21.79 10.31
CA PRO A 244 -2.01 -23.01 10.94
C PRO A 244 -0.93 -23.75 10.13
#